data_09d9d4214bf314b1ba3a3777df6a7e2b
#
_entry.id   09d9d4214bf314b1ba3a3777df6a7e2b
#
_cell.length_a   1.000
_cell.length_b   1.000
_cell.length_c   1.000
_cell.angle_alpha   90.00
_cell.angle_beta   90.00
_cell.angle_gamma   90.00
#
_symmetry.space_group_name_H-M   'P 1'
#
loop_
_entity.id
_entity.type
_entity.pdbx_description
1 polymer ?
#
loop_
_entity_poly.entity_id
_entity_poly.type
_entity_poly.pdbx_seq_one_letter_code
_entity_poly.pdbx_strand_id
1 'polypeptide(L)'
;QGRTLSVDYSKETYDWQNMLPSYKSGYTQVQADAVAKLMYHVGVASNTWYSSSASGAGMGTSMQALVRNFDYDAGIRVLMKDYMDEEMIMDVIAEDLQDSHPILIEALTKNDEGHAFVCDGMQADGFIHINWGWGGYANGYFALSAIWSDNRLRTILTSGLAFLVIFAMLSLIYRLKNDARNRLRH
;
A
#
# COMPACT_ATOMS: atom_id res chain seq x y z
N GLN A 1 -23.97 10.47 13.33
CA GLN A 1 -23.72 9.14 13.94
C GLN A 1 -22.79 8.37 13.01
N GLY A 2 -21.64 7.90 13.55
CA GLY A 2 -20.72 7.06 12.79
C GLY A 2 -21.36 5.71 12.46
N ARG A 3 -21.11 5.20 11.25
CA ARG A 3 -21.56 3.86 10.84
C ARG A 3 -20.45 2.87 11.19
N THR A 4 -20.77 1.82 11.95
CA THR A 4 -19.84 0.70 12.16
C THR A 4 -19.79 -0.16 10.92
N LEU A 5 -18.58 -0.42 10.42
CA LEU A 5 -18.31 -1.32 9.31
C LEU A 5 -17.81 -2.65 9.88
N SER A 6 -18.24 -3.77 9.30
CA SER A 6 -17.80 -5.11 9.70
C SER A 6 -17.80 -6.06 8.52
N VAL A 7 -16.92 -7.06 8.55
CA VAL A 7 -16.78 -8.12 7.55
C VAL A 7 -16.59 -9.45 8.26
N ASP A 8 -17.27 -10.49 7.81
CA ASP A 8 -17.03 -11.88 8.23
C ASP A 8 -16.06 -12.53 7.26
N TYR A 9 -14.77 -12.36 7.50
CA TYR A 9 -13.69 -12.83 6.61
C TYR A 9 -13.71 -14.33 6.35
N SER A 10 -14.29 -15.13 7.26
CA SER A 10 -14.36 -16.59 7.11
C SER A 10 -15.26 -17.03 5.94
N LYS A 11 -16.10 -16.15 5.42
CA LYS A 11 -17.05 -16.38 4.33
C LYS A 11 -16.67 -15.68 3.03
N GLU A 12 -15.55 -14.92 3.05
CA GLU A 12 -15.21 -14.10 1.90
C GLU A 12 -14.24 -14.81 0.96
N THR A 13 -14.47 -14.61 -0.32
CA THR A 13 -13.57 -15.00 -1.40
C THR A 13 -13.32 -13.81 -2.31
N TYR A 14 -12.17 -13.79 -2.96
CA TYR A 14 -11.74 -12.69 -3.82
C TYR A 14 -11.56 -13.16 -5.25
N ASP A 15 -12.13 -12.42 -6.18
CA ASP A 15 -12.05 -12.71 -7.62
C ASP A 15 -10.78 -12.11 -8.22
N TRP A 16 -9.65 -12.76 -7.94
CA TRP A 16 -8.33 -12.34 -8.38
C TRP A 16 -8.21 -12.24 -9.90
N GLN A 17 -8.92 -13.10 -10.64
CA GLN A 17 -8.86 -13.12 -12.11
C GLN A 17 -9.45 -11.86 -12.74
N ASN A 18 -10.39 -11.22 -12.06
CA ASN A 18 -11.00 -9.97 -12.49
C ASN A 18 -10.33 -8.73 -11.91
N MET A 19 -9.26 -8.87 -11.11
CA MET A 19 -8.48 -7.72 -10.67
C MET A 19 -7.44 -7.33 -11.72
N LEU A 20 -7.46 -6.05 -12.12
CA LEU A 20 -6.53 -5.54 -13.13
C LEU A 20 -5.31 -4.88 -12.48
N PRO A 21 -4.14 -4.95 -13.15
CA PRO A 21 -2.96 -4.23 -12.68
C PRO A 21 -3.09 -2.70 -12.81
N SER A 22 -4.08 -2.21 -13.57
CA SER A 22 -4.34 -0.78 -13.73
C SER A 22 -5.81 -0.52 -14.08
N TYR A 23 -6.38 0.53 -13.52
CA TYR A 23 -7.77 0.96 -13.73
C TYR A 23 -7.85 2.35 -14.40
N LYS A 24 -6.91 2.68 -15.26
CA LYS A 24 -6.89 4.00 -15.96
C LYS A 24 -8.07 4.16 -16.91
N SER A 25 -8.40 3.11 -17.67
CA SER A 25 -9.53 3.10 -18.63
C SER A 25 -9.83 1.65 -19.05
N GLY A 26 -11.01 1.44 -19.65
CA GLY A 26 -11.33 0.17 -20.33
C GLY A 26 -11.66 -1.01 -19.40
N TYR A 27 -11.89 -0.78 -18.10
CA TYR A 27 -12.33 -1.81 -17.17
C TYR A 27 -13.86 -1.96 -17.15
N THR A 28 -14.32 -3.18 -16.86
CA THR A 28 -15.73 -3.50 -16.69
C THR A 28 -16.19 -3.27 -15.24
N GLN A 29 -17.53 -3.26 -15.03
CA GLN A 29 -18.07 -3.17 -13.68
C GLN A 29 -17.65 -4.36 -12.81
N VAL A 30 -17.59 -5.58 -13.36
CA VAL A 30 -17.14 -6.79 -12.64
C VAL A 30 -15.70 -6.60 -12.11
N GLN A 31 -14.82 -6.07 -12.94
CA GLN A 31 -13.43 -5.81 -12.56
C GLN A 31 -13.33 -4.71 -11.49
N ALA A 32 -14.14 -3.66 -11.62
CA ALA A 32 -14.20 -2.61 -10.60
C ALA A 32 -14.71 -3.14 -9.26
N ASP A 33 -15.77 -3.96 -9.27
CA ASP A 33 -16.37 -4.55 -8.07
C ASP A 33 -15.41 -5.54 -7.39
N ALA A 34 -14.65 -6.32 -8.16
CA ALA A 34 -13.66 -7.26 -7.63
C ALA A 34 -12.61 -6.53 -6.78
N VAL A 35 -11.99 -5.48 -7.30
CA VAL A 35 -10.98 -4.71 -6.56
C VAL A 35 -11.58 -3.88 -5.44
N ALA A 36 -12.78 -3.31 -5.64
CA ALA A 36 -13.46 -2.50 -4.63
C ALA A 36 -13.85 -3.33 -3.39
N LYS A 37 -14.31 -4.57 -3.59
CA LYS A 37 -14.58 -5.52 -2.50
C LYS A 37 -13.35 -5.74 -1.64
N LEU A 38 -12.23 -6.08 -2.26
CA LEU A 38 -10.98 -6.33 -1.56
C LEU A 38 -10.50 -5.10 -0.78
N MET A 39 -10.53 -3.92 -1.41
CA MET A 39 -10.15 -2.66 -0.77
C MET A 39 -11.03 -2.32 0.44
N TYR A 40 -12.35 -2.51 0.31
CA TYR A 40 -13.27 -2.31 1.42
C TYR A 40 -12.92 -3.24 2.59
N HIS A 41 -12.68 -4.52 2.32
CA HIS A 41 -12.35 -5.50 3.34
C HIS A 41 -10.99 -5.21 4.01
N VAL A 42 -9.96 -4.87 3.25
CA VAL A 42 -8.66 -4.47 3.81
C VAL A 42 -8.81 -3.22 4.67
N GLY A 43 -9.58 -2.24 4.23
CA GLY A 43 -9.83 -1.03 4.99
C GLY A 43 -10.54 -1.29 6.31
N VAL A 44 -11.54 -2.18 6.34
CA VAL A 44 -12.22 -2.59 7.57
C VAL A 44 -11.27 -3.36 8.49
N ALA A 45 -10.50 -4.32 7.97
CA ALA A 45 -9.53 -5.10 8.73
C ALA A 45 -8.44 -4.24 9.36
N SER A 46 -7.95 -3.24 8.62
CA SER A 46 -6.93 -2.29 9.07
C SER A 46 -7.48 -1.22 10.03
N ASN A 47 -8.76 -1.29 10.38
CA ASN A 47 -9.43 -0.26 11.20
C ASN A 47 -9.21 1.16 10.64
N THR A 48 -9.36 1.30 9.32
CA THR A 48 -9.12 2.56 8.63
C THR A 48 -10.08 3.64 9.10
N TRP A 49 -9.52 4.76 9.51
CA TRP A 49 -10.28 5.97 9.76
C TRP A 49 -10.58 6.68 8.43
N TYR A 50 -11.86 6.82 8.11
CA TYR A 50 -12.31 7.45 6.88
C TYR A 50 -12.84 8.85 7.14
N SER A 51 -12.40 9.83 6.36
CA SER A 51 -12.95 11.18 6.37
C SER A 51 -13.00 11.80 4.96
N SER A 52 -13.67 12.94 4.85
CA SER A 52 -13.77 13.68 3.58
C SER A 52 -12.46 14.31 3.12
N SER A 53 -11.52 14.56 4.03
CA SER A 53 -10.24 15.20 3.73
C SER A 53 -9.09 14.20 3.57
N ALA A 54 -9.06 13.16 4.40
CA ALA A 54 -8.04 12.13 4.37
C ALA A 54 -8.59 10.83 4.96
N SER A 55 -7.94 9.71 4.65
CA SER A 55 -8.19 8.42 5.30
C SER A 55 -6.85 7.81 5.65
N GLY A 56 -6.80 7.09 6.76
CA GLY A 56 -5.56 6.51 7.24
C GLY A 56 -5.78 5.29 8.12
N ALA A 57 -4.77 4.47 8.23
CA ALA A 57 -4.69 3.33 9.14
C ALA A 57 -3.27 3.25 9.71
N GLY A 58 -3.16 2.77 10.93
CA GLY A 58 -1.85 2.53 11.53
C GLY A 58 -1.15 1.34 10.85
N MET A 59 0.14 1.48 10.55
CA MET A 59 0.93 0.44 9.87
C MET A 59 0.91 -0.89 10.64
N GLY A 60 1.08 -0.86 11.95
CA GLY A 60 1.03 -2.07 12.79
C GLY A 60 -0.34 -2.76 12.79
N THR A 61 -1.44 -1.98 12.73
CA THR A 61 -2.80 -2.53 12.61
C THR A 61 -3.01 -3.16 11.24
N SER A 62 -2.53 -2.51 10.18
CA SER A 62 -2.60 -3.03 8.80
C SER A 62 -1.81 -4.32 8.65
N MET A 63 -0.61 -4.41 9.21
CA MET A 63 0.20 -5.62 9.23
C MET A 63 -0.53 -6.78 9.92
N GLN A 64 -1.09 -6.55 11.11
CA GLN A 64 -1.87 -7.57 11.82
C GLN A 64 -3.11 -8.00 11.04
N ALA A 65 -3.76 -7.07 10.33
CA ALA A 65 -4.91 -7.35 9.48
C ALA A 65 -4.53 -8.28 8.31
N LEU A 66 -3.38 -8.06 7.67
CA LEU A 66 -2.87 -8.90 6.59
C LEU A 66 -2.65 -10.34 7.05
N VAL A 67 -1.99 -10.52 8.19
CA VAL A 67 -1.74 -11.85 8.74
C VAL A 67 -3.03 -12.55 9.17
N ARG A 68 -3.95 -11.85 9.83
CA ARG A 68 -5.15 -12.46 10.40
C ARG A 68 -6.24 -12.78 9.39
N ASN A 69 -6.34 -12.00 8.30
CA ASN A 69 -7.51 -12.02 7.42
C ASN A 69 -7.17 -12.24 5.94
N PHE A 70 -5.89 -12.24 5.55
CA PHE A 70 -5.48 -12.27 4.14
C PHE A 70 -4.32 -13.24 3.88
N ASP A 71 -4.15 -14.24 4.75
CA ASP A 71 -3.19 -15.35 4.61
C ASP A 71 -1.72 -14.93 4.42
N TYR A 72 -1.35 -13.74 4.94
CA TYR A 72 0.06 -13.34 5.00
C TYR A 72 0.81 -14.15 6.04
N ASP A 73 2.08 -14.43 5.75
CA ASP A 73 2.98 -15.10 6.68
C ASP A 73 3.12 -14.30 8.00
N ALA A 74 3.08 -15.00 9.12
CA ALA A 74 3.26 -14.38 10.44
C ALA A 74 4.70 -13.86 10.67
N GLY A 75 5.64 -14.25 9.82
CA GLY A 75 7.02 -13.75 9.79
C GLY A 75 7.20 -12.37 9.18
N ILE A 76 6.11 -11.64 8.85
CA ILE A 76 6.18 -10.22 8.47
C ILE A 76 7.07 -9.46 9.45
N ARG A 77 8.05 -8.74 8.93
CA ARG A 77 8.99 -7.92 9.71
C ARG A 77 8.72 -6.43 9.49
N VAL A 78 8.85 -5.66 10.55
CA VAL A 78 8.90 -4.20 10.49
C VAL A 78 10.33 -3.76 10.74
N LEU A 79 10.93 -3.11 9.77
CA LEU A 79 12.24 -2.51 9.90
C LEU A 79 12.08 -1.01 10.12
N MET A 80 12.77 -0.50 11.12
CA MET A 80 12.80 0.92 11.42
C MET A 80 14.18 1.46 11.04
N LYS A 81 14.21 2.52 10.24
CA LYS A 81 15.44 3.21 9.82
C LYS A 81 16.37 3.55 10.98
N ASP A 82 15.81 3.97 12.12
CA ASP A 82 16.57 4.40 13.29
C ASP A 82 17.49 3.32 13.88
N TYR A 83 17.25 2.05 13.51
CA TYR A 83 17.99 0.89 14.00
C TYR A 83 18.81 0.16 12.92
N MET A 84 18.82 0.69 11.68
CA MET A 84 19.49 0.07 10.54
C MET A 84 20.20 1.15 9.70
N ASP A 85 21.36 0.81 9.17
CA ASP A 85 22.00 1.64 8.16
C ASP A 85 21.40 1.41 6.75
N GLU A 86 21.78 2.25 5.81
CA GLU A 86 21.25 2.22 4.44
C GLU A 86 21.60 0.93 3.71
N GLU A 87 22.82 0.40 3.93
CA GLU A 87 23.30 -0.83 3.29
C GLU A 87 22.46 -2.03 3.74
N MET A 88 22.25 -2.19 5.05
CA MET A 88 21.40 -3.27 5.58
C MET A 88 19.99 -3.22 5.05
N ILE A 89 19.39 -2.04 4.90
CA ILE A 89 18.05 -1.91 4.36
C ILE A 89 18.03 -2.21 2.86
N MET A 90 19.02 -1.79 2.12
CA MET A 90 19.12 -2.11 0.69
C MET A 90 19.28 -3.61 0.45
N ASP A 91 20.05 -4.31 1.29
CA ASP A 91 20.19 -5.76 1.22
C ASP A 91 18.85 -6.47 1.42
N VAL A 92 18.08 -6.05 2.42
CA VAL A 92 16.76 -6.63 2.69
C VAL A 92 15.76 -6.31 1.56
N ILE A 93 15.80 -5.09 1.01
CA ILE A 93 15.00 -4.71 -0.16
C ILE A 93 15.36 -5.60 -1.37
N ALA A 94 16.65 -5.83 -1.60
CA ALA A 94 17.11 -6.66 -2.71
C ALA A 94 16.67 -8.12 -2.55
N GLU A 95 16.78 -8.68 -1.34
CA GLU A 95 16.37 -10.04 -1.02
C GLU A 95 14.87 -10.24 -1.28
N ASP A 96 14.01 -9.39 -0.71
CA ASP A 96 12.56 -9.50 -0.88
C ASP A 96 12.13 -9.32 -2.35
N LEU A 97 12.72 -8.37 -3.08
CA LEU A 97 12.38 -8.15 -4.48
C LEU A 97 12.82 -9.29 -5.40
N GLN A 98 13.92 -10.00 -5.08
CA GLN A 98 14.35 -11.20 -5.81
C GLN A 98 13.31 -12.32 -5.70
N ASP A 99 12.66 -12.42 -4.55
CA ASP A 99 11.58 -13.38 -4.30
C ASP A 99 10.21 -12.88 -4.80
N SER A 100 10.18 -11.76 -5.53
CA SER A 100 8.97 -11.11 -6.03
C SER A 100 8.05 -10.61 -4.90
N HIS A 101 8.64 -10.22 -3.76
CA HIS A 101 7.94 -9.63 -2.63
C HIS A 101 8.14 -8.12 -2.62
N PRO A 102 7.22 -7.32 -3.14
CA PRO A 102 7.26 -5.88 -3.00
C PRO A 102 7.17 -5.45 -1.53
N ILE A 103 7.64 -4.26 -1.24
CA ILE A 103 7.82 -3.75 0.13
C ILE A 103 6.91 -2.58 0.36
N LEU A 104 6.12 -2.63 1.45
CA LEU A 104 5.34 -1.49 1.89
C LEU A 104 6.22 -0.57 2.75
N ILE A 105 6.27 0.68 2.37
CA ILE A 105 7.06 1.72 3.03
C ILE A 105 6.12 2.78 3.60
N GLU A 106 6.32 3.16 4.84
CA GLU A 106 5.70 4.33 5.46
C GLU A 106 6.77 5.39 5.70
N ALA A 107 6.51 6.60 5.26
CA ALA A 107 7.32 7.76 5.58
C ALA A 107 6.49 8.82 6.30
N LEU A 108 7.07 9.42 7.34
CA LEU A 108 6.49 10.55 8.05
C LEU A 108 7.31 11.80 7.75
N THR A 109 6.64 12.89 7.43
CA THR A 109 7.28 14.21 7.35
C THR A 109 7.67 14.72 8.74
N LYS A 110 8.42 15.81 8.79
CA LYS A 110 8.75 16.49 10.07
C LYS A 110 7.51 16.97 10.85
N ASN A 111 6.38 17.12 10.17
CA ASN A 111 5.09 17.54 10.75
C ASN A 111 4.18 16.34 11.08
N ASP A 112 4.74 15.12 11.13
CA ASP A 112 4.00 13.86 11.36
C ASP A 112 2.90 13.57 10.32
N GLU A 113 2.98 14.17 9.14
CA GLU A 113 2.13 13.80 8.01
C GLU A 113 2.67 12.50 7.39
N GLY A 114 1.84 11.45 7.40
CA GLY A 114 2.23 10.12 6.92
C GLY A 114 1.84 9.87 5.48
N HIS A 115 2.67 9.11 4.78
CA HIS A 115 2.35 8.52 3.50
C HIS A 115 2.87 7.09 3.41
N ALA A 116 2.02 6.17 2.92
CA ALA A 116 2.41 4.79 2.65
C ALA A 116 2.48 4.57 1.13
N PHE A 117 3.53 3.92 0.69
CA PHE A 117 3.80 3.65 -0.72
C PHE A 117 4.53 2.31 -0.88
N VAL A 118 4.71 1.86 -2.11
CA VAL A 118 5.28 0.55 -2.41
C VAL A 118 6.59 0.68 -3.15
N CYS A 119 7.60 -0.09 -2.73
CA CYS A 119 8.79 -0.39 -3.50
C CYS A 119 8.57 -1.74 -4.18
N ASP A 120 8.56 -1.76 -5.51
CA ASP A 120 8.22 -2.95 -6.34
C ASP A 120 9.28 -3.28 -7.40
N GLY A 121 10.46 -2.67 -7.32
CA GLY A 121 11.57 -2.95 -8.22
C GLY A 121 12.88 -2.31 -7.78
N MET A 122 13.98 -2.83 -8.32
CA MET A 122 15.32 -2.29 -8.11
C MET A 122 16.14 -2.42 -9.38
N GLN A 123 16.96 -1.41 -9.68
CA GLN A 123 17.95 -1.44 -10.76
C GLN A 123 19.31 -1.93 -10.23
N ALA A 124 20.15 -2.38 -11.16
CA ALA A 124 21.49 -2.88 -10.81
C ALA A 124 22.41 -1.82 -10.19
N ASP A 125 22.12 -0.54 -10.40
CA ASP A 125 22.83 0.60 -9.80
C ASP A 125 22.29 1.02 -8.42
N GLY A 126 21.33 0.24 -7.86
CA GLY A 126 20.77 0.45 -6.53
C GLY A 126 19.60 1.45 -6.45
N PHE A 127 19.13 1.98 -7.59
CA PHE A 127 17.89 2.77 -7.57
C PHE A 127 16.68 1.86 -7.41
N ILE A 128 15.78 2.22 -6.48
CA ILE A 128 14.56 1.48 -6.20
C ILE A 128 13.36 2.12 -6.89
N HIS A 129 12.48 1.28 -7.47
CA HIS A 129 11.24 1.77 -8.07
C HIS A 129 10.18 1.99 -7.01
N ILE A 130 9.63 3.20 -6.99
CA ILE A 130 8.59 3.60 -6.06
C ILE A 130 7.27 3.83 -6.78
N ASN A 131 6.24 3.17 -6.28
CA ASN A 131 4.87 3.47 -6.59
C ASN A 131 4.23 4.24 -5.44
N TRP A 132 4.00 5.51 -5.67
CA TRP A 132 3.44 6.43 -4.67
C TRP A 132 1.96 6.21 -4.37
N GLY A 133 1.27 5.32 -5.13
CA GLY A 133 -0.16 5.13 -4.97
C GLY A 133 -1.03 6.25 -5.56
N TRP A 134 -0.46 7.14 -6.35
CA TRP A 134 -1.15 8.29 -6.96
C TRP A 134 -1.60 8.04 -8.40
N GLY A 135 -2.06 6.83 -8.69
CA GLY A 135 -2.52 6.46 -10.03
C GLY A 135 -1.41 6.45 -11.09
N GLY A 136 -0.17 6.21 -10.68
CA GLY A 136 1.02 6.21 -11.51
C GLY A 136 1.69 7.59 -11.66
N TYR A 137 1.13 8.65 -11.07
CA TYR A 137 1.78 9.95 -11.05
C TYR A 137 3.04 9.91 -10.17
N ALA A 138 4.13 10.47 -10.68
CA ALA A 138 5.44 10.54 -10.04
C ALA A 138 6.09 9.17 -9.70
N ASN A 139 5.55 8.05 -10.17
CA ASN A 139 6.23 6.77 -10.06
C ASN A 139 7.57 6.81 -10.81
N GLY A 140 8.58 6.15 -10.27
CA GLY A 140 9.90 6.15 -10.88
C GLY A 140 10.97 5.54 -9.99
N TYR A 141 12.22 5.66 -10.42
CA TYR A 141 13.37 5.15 -9.71
C TYR A 141 14.04 6.25 -8.88
N PHE A 142 14.33 5.95 -7.63
CA PHE A 142 14.88 6.89 -6.65
C PHE A 142 16.03 6.23 -5.89
N ALA A 143 17.04 7.04 -5.54
CA ALA A 143 18.01 6.62 -4.53
C ALA A 143 17.30 6.54 -3.15
N LEU A 144 17.63 5.53 -2.36
CA LEU A 144 17.02 5.36 -1.04
C LEU A 144 17.28 6.58 -0.14
N SER A 145 18.48 7.15 -0.22
CA SER A 145 18.85 8.38 0.48
C SER A 145 17.97 9.59 0.13
N ALA A 146 17.51 9.70 -1.12
CA ALA A 146 16.60 10.79 -1.54
C ALA A 146 15.19 10.69 -0.92
N ILE A 147 14.77 9.46 -0.60
CA ILE A 147 13.50 9.23 0.11
C ILE A 147 13.66 9.51 1.60
N TRP A 148 14.90 9.48 2.11
CA TRP A 148 15.23 9.51 3.52
C TRP A 148 15.66 10.85 4.09
N SER A 149 16.08 11.79 3.24
CA SER A 149 16.75 13.00 3.67
C SER A 149 15.94 13.86 4.66
N ASP A 150 14.60 13.76 4.63
CA ASP A 150 13.71 14.56 5.46
C ASP A 150 12.58 13.78 6.19
N ASN A 151 12.54 12.45 6.07
CA ASN A 151 11.42 11.62 6.53
C ASN A 151 11.84 10.57 7.56
N ARG A 152 10.97 10.30 8.55
CA ARG A 152 11.08 9.13 9.42
C ARG A 152 10.48 7.93 8.69
N LEU A 153 11.34 7.01 8.28
CA LEU A 153 10.93 5.84 7.50
C LEU A 153 10.63 4.65 8.39
N ARG A 154 9.50 3.99 8.13
CA ARG A 154 9.20 2.66 8.66
C ARG A 154 8.95 1.75 7.47
N THR A 155 9.69 0.65 7.35
CA THR A 155 9.56 -0.29 6.25
C THR A 155 8.89 -1.56 6.74
N ILE A 156 7.86 -2.02 6.05
CA ILE A 156 7.27 -3.34 6.28
C ILE A 156 7.70 -4.25 5.14
N LEU A 157 8.29 -5.37 5.50
CA LEU A 157 8.68 -6.41 4.56
C LEU A 157 7.63 -7.51 4.62
N THR A 158 7.19 -7.98 3.46
CA THR A 158 6.22 -9.05 3.39
C THR A 158 6.80 -10.22 2.60
N SER A 159 6.82 -11.39 3.20
CA SER A 159 7.01 -12.63 2.48
C SER A 159 5.63 -13.19 2.11
N GLY A 160 5.20 -13.09 0.83
CA GLY A 160 3.97 -13.76 0.40
C GLY A 160 3.13 -13.10 -0.70
N LEU A 161 2.29 -13.87 -1.32
CA LEU A 161 1.55 -13.68 -2.57
C LEU A 161 0.52 -12.53 -2.66
N ALA A 162 0.27 -11.75 -1.61
CA ALA A 162 -0.90 -10.87 -1.56
C ALA A 162 -0.66 -9.39 -1.92
N PHE A 163 0.41 -9.05 -2.60
CA PHE A 163 0.85 -7.67 -2.86
C PHE A 163 0.00 -6.86 -3.83
N LEU A 164 -0.75 -7.51 -4.72
CA LEU A 164 -1.66 -6.84 -5.67
C LEU A 164 -2.73 -5.98 -4.98
N VAL A 165 -3.01 -6.25 -3.72
CA VAL A 165 -4.09 -5.64 -2.94
C VAL A 165 -3.78 -4.22 -2.51
N ILE A 166 -2.60 -3.99 -1.94
CA ILE A 166 -2.23 -2.66 -1.41
C ILE A 166 -2.00 -1.69 -2.57
N PHE A 167 -1.47 -2.18 -3.68
CA PHE A 167 -1.25 -1.41 -4.90
C PHE A 167 -2.56 -0.86 -5.49
N ALA A 168 -3.59 -1.70 -5.55
CA ALA A 168 -4.93 -1.28 -5.98
C ALA A 168 -5.54 -0.27 -4.99
N MET A 169 -5.34 -0.44 -3.68
CA MET A 169 -5.85 0.46 -2.64
C MET A 169 -5.31 1.90 -2.79
N LEU A 170 -4.01 2.07 -2.90
CA LEU A 170 -3.39 3.39 -3.00
C LEU A 170 -3.80 4.11 -4.30
N SER A 171 -3.86 3.40 -5.42
CA SER A 171 -4.27 3.96 -6.71
C SER A 171 -5.75 4.37 -6.76
N LEU A 172 -6.64 3.62 -6.10
CA LEU A 172 -8.07 3.89 -6.13
C LEU A 172 -8.48 4.97 -5.13
N ILE A 173 -7.88 5.02 -3.94
CA ILE A 173 -8.10 6.10 -2.96
C ILE A 173 -7.77 7.46 -3.60
N TYR A 174 -6.67 7.54 -4.36
CA TYR A 174 -6.32 8.77 -5.07
C TYR A 174 -7.36 9.15 -6.13
N ARG A 175 -7.89 8.18 -6.91
CA ARG A 175 -8.93 8.45 -7.92
C ARG A 175 -10.24 8.92 -7.32
N LEU A 176 -10.74 8.21 -6.31
CA LEU A 176 -11.99 8.59 -5.64
C LEU A 176 -11.90 10.01 -5.05
N LYS A 177 -10.73 10.39 -4.53
CA LYS A 177 -10.47 11.73 -4.02
C LYS A 177 -10.48 12.79 -5.12
N ASN A 178 -9.93 12.48 -6.31
CA ASN A 178 -9.91 13.40 -7.45
C ASN A 178 -11.28 13.52 -8.12
N ASP A 179 -12.02 12.41 -8.26
CA ASP A 179 -13.38 12.43 -8.82
C ASP A 179 -14.36 13.18 -7.91
N ALA A 180 -14.25 13.01 -6.59
CA ALA A 180 -15.03 13.78 -5.63
C ALA A 180 -14.71 15.28 -5.70
N ARG A 181 -13.43 15.63 -5.86
CA ARG A 181 -12.98 17.03 -6.00
C ARG A 181 -13.45 17.67 -7.31
N ASN A 182 -13.51 16.91 -8.40
CA ASN A 182 -13.98 17.37 -9.70
C ASN A 182 -15.51 17.54 -9.73
N ARG A 183 -16.27 16.69 -9.02
CA ARG A 183 -17.74 16.82 -8.89
C ARG A 183 -18.17 18.00 -8.01
N LEU A 184 -17.31 18.48 -7.12
CA LEU A 184 -17.59 19.65 -6.28
C LEU A 184 -17.20 20.99 -6.97
N ARG A 185 -16.61 20.93 -8.17
CA ARG A 185 -16.22 22.11 -8.97
C ARG A 185 -17.17 22.39 -10.15
N HIS A 186 -18.18 21.55 -10.33
CA HIS A 186 -19.31 21.72 -11.25
C HIS A 186 -20.62 21.76 -10.46
#